data_0a183b56c1bac0393a8f882dce27160b
#
_entry.id   0a183b56c1bac0393a8f882dce27160b
#
_cell.length_a   1.000
_cell.length_b   1.000
_cell.length_c   1.000
_cell.angle_alpha   90.00
_cell.angle_beta   90.00
_cell.angle_gamma   90.00
#
_symmetry.space_group_name_H-M   'P 1'
#
loop_
_entity.id
_entity.type
_entity.pdbx_description
1 polymer ?
#
loop_
_entity_poly.entity_id
_entity_poly.type
_entity_poly.pdbx_seq_one_letter_code
_entity_poly.pdbx_strand_id
1 'polypeptide(L)'
;MSDTFIIKILHGGLGDHLFFSHLPGIAKKSGGVRQVLISNLSVYRHPDYRRLIWEANPYVDGFTDEDAPFPGFSSVPKGTNLLDYIMIFRGLDDGKRFHEPELHFKPERIDSLAGATVYDPNYVSDVGNLESEHIKRYFARKKIMPDFMLKPRGKGAPVERYGTLIETKSLEHYCSVIASARRFICLTSGGATLAAALGIPVMALWGPGQLTMFHHSHLHNYVNVNPITLRQRCQTKLNRYSQALHRRSIGFVNKLLNK
;
A
#
# COMPACT_ATOMS: atom_id res chain seq x y z
N MET A 1 7.89 30.12 -5.08
CA MET A 1 6.93 29.00 -5.04
C MET A 1 5.54 29.59 -5.07
N SER A 2 4.56 28.94 -5.68
CA SER A 2 3.16 29.39 -5.62
C SER A 2 2.69 29.35 -4.17
N ASP A 3 1.96 30.38 -3.72
CA ASP A 3 1.33 30.43 -2.39
C ASP A 3 0.31 29.28 -2.18
N THR A 4 -0.09 28.64 -3.27
CA THR A 4 -1.07 27.54 -3.29
C THR A 4 -0.41 26.22 -3.71
N PHE A 5 -0.67 25.16 -2.97
CA PHE A 5 -0.23 23.78 -3.23
C PHE A 5 -1.45 22.90 -3.50
N ILE A 6 -1.55 22.36 -4.72
CA ILE A 6 -2.68 21.54 -5.14
C ILE A 6 -2.29 20.08 -5.19
N ILE A 7 -3.12 19.19 -4.63
CA ILE A 7 -2.94 17.74 -4.63
C ILE A 7 -4.01 17.11 -5.51
N LYS A 8 -3.59 16.21 -6.43
CA LYS A 8 -4.47 15.39 -7.27
C LYS A 8 -4.12 13.91 -7.15
N ILE A 9 -5.13 13.08 -7.03
CA ILE A 9 -5.00 11.62 -6.94
C ILE A 9 -5.65 10.98 -8.16
N LEU A 10 -4.89 10.26 -8.99
CA LEU A 10 -5.38 9.59 -10.20
C LEU A 10 -5.92 8.19 -9.95
N HIS A 11 -5.38 7.49 -8.95
CA HIS A 11 -5.82 6.15 -8.58
C HIS A 11 -6.69 6.25 -7.33
N GLY A 12 -7.95 5.86 -7.41
CA GLY A 12 -8.96 6.17 -6.40
C GLY A 12 -9.04 5.19 -5.23
N GLY A 13 -8.04 4.36 -4.98
CA GLY A 13 -8.03 3.42 -3.86
C GLY A 13 -7.66 4.09 -2.53
N LEU A 14 -8.00 3.44 -1.41
CA LEU A 14 -7.68 3.93 -0.07
C LEU A 14 -6.18 4.23 0.11
N GLY A 15 -5.33 3.27 -0.30
CA GLY A 15 -3.88 3.43 -0.22
C GLY A 15 -3.37 4.61 -1.06
N ASP A 16 -3.97 4.82 -2.26
CA ASP A 16 -3.58 5.91 -3.15
C ASP A 16 -3.82 7.27 -2.50
N HIS A 17 -4.94 7.47 -1.82
CA HIS A 17 -5.21 8.71 -1.08
C HIS A 17 -4.28 8.88 0.12
N LEU A 18 -4.05 7.81 0.88
CA LEU A 18 -3.20 7.85 2.06
C LEU A 18 -1.72 8.10 1.73
N PHE A 19 -1.23 7.68 0.56
CA PHE A 19 0.13 8.00 0.12
C PHE A 19 0.38 9.50 -0.08
N PHE A 20 -0.66 10.31 -0.23
CA PHE A 20 -0.56 11.76 -0.35
C PHE A 20 -0.97 12.50 0.94
N SER A 21 -1.54 11.82 1.93
CA SER A 21 -2.19 12.44 3.09
C SER A 21 -1.26 13.20 4.03
N HIS A 22 0.05 12.91 4.01
CA HIS A 22 1.08 13.62 4.79
C HIS A 22 1.53 14.94 4.15
N LEU A 23 1.29 15.13 2.84
CA LEU A 23 1.76 16.31 2.11
C LEU A 23 1.18 17.64 2.63
N PRO A 24 -0.12 17.74 2.98
CA PRO A 24 -0.68 19.01 3.50
C PRO A 24 0.08 19.53 4.71
N GLY A 25 0.35 18.66 5.68
CA GLY A 25 1.09 19.03 6.89
C GLY A 25 2.52 19.47 6.60
N ILE A 26 3.22 18.78 5.69
CA ILE A 26 4.58 19.14 5.28
C ILE A 26 4.58 20.48 4.52
N ALA A 27 3.68 20.67 3.56
CA ALA A 27 3.56 21.89 2.77
C ALA A 27 3.33 23.13 3.65
N LYS A 28 2.42 23.03 4.62
CA LYS A 28 2.17 24.14 5.58
C LYS A 28 3.39 24.44 6.47
N LYS A 29 4.11 23.41 6.91
CA LYS A 29 5.30 23.56 7.77
C LYS A 29 6.53 24.10 7.01
N SER A 30 6.59 23.96 5.70
CA SER A 30 7.70 24.47 4.88
C SER A 30 7.77 26.03 4.84
N GLY A 31 6.72 26.71 5.29
CA GLY A 31 6.64 28.17 5.37
C GLY A 31 6.43 28.90 4.03
N GLY A 32 6.43 28.16 2.91
CA GLY A 32 6.25 28.73 1.57
C GLY A 32 4.86 28.54 0.97
N VAL A 33 3.98 27.77 1.64
CA VAL A 33 2.63 27.45 1.17
C VAL A 33 1.60 28.01 2.12
N ARG A 34 0.76 28.92 1.64
CA ARG A 34 -0.35 29.50 2.40
C ARG A 34 -1.62 28.68 2.30
N GLN A 35 -1.87 28.08 1.16
CA GLN A 35 -3.10 27.35 0.87
C GLN A 35 -2.81 25.96 0.30
N VAL A 36 -3.44 24.93 0.86
CA VAL A 36 -3.41 23.56 0.34
C VAL A 36 -4.80 23.15 -0.11
N LEU A 37 -4.93 22.83 -1.37
CA LEU A 37 -6.20 22.45 -2.00
C LEU A 37 -6.13 21.03 -2.57
N ILE A 38 -7.28 20.35 -2.56
CA ILE A 38 -7.44 19.05 -3.23
C ILE A 38 -8.17 19.28 -4.55
N SER A 39 -7.59 18.80 -5.64
CA SER A 39 -8.23 18.87 -6.94
C SER A 39 -9.50 18.04 -7.00
N ASN A 40 -10.62 18.62 -7.45
CA ASN A 40 -11.88 17.90 -7.74
C ASN A 40 -11.72 16.90 -8.91
N LEU A 41 -10.63 16.98 -9.68
CA LEU A 41 -10.26 16.00 -10.70
C LEU A 41 -9.69 14.71 -10.09
N SER A 42 -9.55 14.63 -8.76
CA SER A 42 -9.14 13.42 -8.05
C SER A 42 -10.20 12.34 -8.14
N VAL A 43 -9.76 11.08 -8.29
CA VAL A 43 -10.64 9.91 -8.39
C VAL A 43 -10.89 9.34 -7.00
N TYR A 44 -12.15 9.08 -6.65
CA TYR A 44 -12.55 8.46 -5.38
C TYR A 44 -13.35 7.19 -5.66
N ARG A 45 -12.87 6.03 -5.21
CA ARG A 45 -13.64 4.77 -5.26
C ARG A 45 -14.69 4.66 -4.16
N HIS A 46 -14.56 5.49 -3.11
CA HIS A 46 -15.51 5.56 -2.01
C HIS A 46 -15.60 7.00 -1.49
N PRO A 47 -16.80 7.51 -1.18
CA PRO A 47 -16.99 8.90 -0.72
C PRO A 47 -16.30 9.17 0.63
N ASP A 48 -16.18 8.17 1.51
CA ASP A 48 -15.50 8.32 2.79
C ASP A 48 -14.03 8.75 2.65
N TYR A 49 -13.35 8.46 1.53
CA TYR A 49 -11.96 8.88 1.35
C TYR A 49 -11.84 10.40 1.27
N ARG A 50 -12.80 11.05 0.57
CA ARG A 50 -12.86 12.51 0.55
C ARG A 50 -13.08 13.08 1.94
N ARG A 51 -14.10 12.58 2.63
CA ARG A 51 -14.52 13.08 3.95
C ARG A 51 -13.46 12.87 5.03
N LEU A 52 -12.96 11.64 5.19
CA LEU A 52 -12.06 11.32 6.30
C LEU A 52 -10.59 11.63 6.07
N ILE A 53 -10.12 11.60 4.82
CA ILE A 53 -8.70 11.85 4.55
C ILE A 53 -8.46 13.33 4.24
N TRP A 54 -9.40 14.00 3.57
CA TRP A 54 -9.20 15.36 3.08
C TRP A 54 -10.00 16.41 3.83
N GLU A 55 -11.32 16.24 3.96
CA GLU A 55 -12.15 17.24 4.65
C GLU A 55 -11.87 17.29 6.16
N ALA A 56 -11.50 16.15 6.77
CA ALA A 56 -11.10 16.08 8.17
C ALA A 56 -9.65 16.52 8.43
N ASN A 57 -8.84 16.73 7.40
CA ASN A 57 -7.43 17.12 7.55
C ASN A 57 -7.32 18.63 7.81
N PRO A 58 -6.81 19.06 8.98
CA PRO A 58 -6.75 20.48 9.38
C PRO A 58 -5.77 21.32 8.54
N TYR A 59 -4.93 20.68 7.72
CA TYR A 59 -4.00 21.35 6.83
C TYR A 59 -4.54 21.52 5.40
N VAL A 60 -5.74 21.01 5.11
CA VAL A 60 -6.44 21.18 3.83
C VAL A 60 -7.39 22.36 3.93
N ASP A 61 -7.21 23.37 3.09
CA ASP A 61 -8.03 24.60 3.11
C ASP A 61 -9.29 24.47 2.23
N GLY A 62 -9.38 23.43 1.38
CA GLY A 62 -10.56 23.23 0.53
C GLY A 62 -10.26 22.44 -0.73
N PHE A 63 -11.12 22.66 -1.73
CA PHE A 63 -11.10 21.95 -3.02
C PHE A 63 -11.06 22.94 -4.18
N THR A 64 -10.52 22.52 -5.33
CA THR A 64 -10.41 23.32 -6.56
C THR A 64 -10.63 22.46 -7.79
N ASP A 65 -11.04 23.08 -8.91
CA ASP A 65 -11.12 22.41 -10.21
C ASP A 65 -9.80 22.49 -11.00
N GLU A 66 -8.78 23.11 -10.43
CA GLU A 66 -7.46 23.14 -11.04
C GLU A 66 -6.77 21.78 -11.04
N ASP A 67 -5.96 21.57 -12.07
CA ASP A 67 -5.15 20.35 -12.22
C ASP A 67 -3.83 20.47 -11.44
N ALA A 68 -3.23 19.31 -11.13
CA ALA A 68 -1.94 19.24 -10.47
C ALA A 68 -1.10 18.08 -11.00
N PRO A 69 0.25 18.21 -11.00
CA PRO A 69 1.13 17.14 -11.46
C PRO A 69 1.00 15.90 -10.57
N PHE A 70 0.93 14.74 -11.22
CA PHE A 70 0.87 13.44 -10.56
C PHE A 70 2.14 12.64 -10.85
N PRO A 71 2.83 12.09 -9.83
CA PRO A 71 4.01 11.27 -10.02
C PRO A 71 3.68 9.93 -10.66
N GLY A 72 4.42 9.55 -11.70
CA GLY A 72 4.35 8.20 -12.25
C GLY A 72 5.07 7.20 -11.33
N PHE A 73 4.38 6.17 -10.87
CA PHE A 73 4.97 5.19 -9.94
C PHE A 73 6.03 4.28 -10.58
N SER A 74 6.11 4.23 -11.91
CA SER A 74 7.16 3.51 -12.63
C SER A 74 8.56 4.11 -12.45
N SER A 75 8.64 5.36 -11.99
CA SER A 75 9.89 6.11 -11.84
C SER A 75 10.43 6.16 -10.41
N VAL A 76 9.85 5.38 -9.49
CA VAL A 76 10.31 5.37 -8.09
C VAL A 76 11.71 4.79 -8.00
N PRO A 77 12.70 5.54 -7.48
CA PRO A 77 14.06 5.06 -7.34
C PRO A 77 14.15 3.84 -6.42
N LYS A 78 15.06 2.92 -6.73
CA LYS A 78 15.27 1.75 -5.88
C LYS A 78 15.67 2.16 -4.47
N GLY A 79 14.98 1.61 -3.47
CA GLY A 79 15.24 1.89 -2.06
C GLY A 79 14.45 3.09 -1.50
N THR A 80 13.68 3.78 -2.34
CA THR A 80 12.76 4.84 -1.91
C THR A 80 11.36 4.25 -1.75
N ASN A 81 10.68 4.58 -0.66
CA ASN A 81 9.27 4.25 -0.51
C ASN A 81 8.38 5.26 -1.24
N LEU A 82 7.11 4.90 -1.40
CA LEU A 82 6.21 5.68 -2.23
C LEU A 82 5.83 7.05 -1.62
N LEU A 83 5.72 7.16 -0.29
CA LEU A 83 5.44 8.43 0.37
C LEU A 83 6.58 9.42 0.17
N ASP A 84 7.81 9.01 0.45
CA ASP A 84 8.98 9.86 0.29
C ASP A 84 9.18 10.26 -1.18
N TYR A 85 8.94 9.32 -2.12
CA TYR A 85 9.02 9.64 -3.54
C TYR A 85 8.00 10.72 -3.96
N ILE A 86 6.76 10.59 -3.53
CA ILE A 86 5.70 11.56 -3.82
C ILE A 86 6.06 12.93 -3.23
N MET A 87 6.54 12.97 -2.00
CA MET A 87 6.98 14.20 -1.32
C MET A 87 8.12 14.89 -2.09
N ILE A 88 9.16 14.14 -2.48
CA ILE A 88 10.30 14.64 -3.25
C ILE A 88 9.84 15.17 -4.62
N PHE A 89 9.03 14.39 -5.34
CA PHE A 89 8.45 14.79 -6.64
C PHE A 89 7.68 16.09 -6.56
N ARG A 90 6.99 16.33 -5.45
CA ARG A 90 6.20 17.54 -5.20
C ARG A 90 7.04 18.73 -4.69
N GLY A 91 8.36 18.58 -4.60
CA GLY A 91 9.28 19.64 -4.15
C GLY A 91 9.20 19.95 -2.66
N LEU A 92 8.74 19.00 -1.85
CA LEU A 92 8.57 19.12 -0.39
C LEU A 92 9.63 18.32 0.39
N ASP A 93 10.77 17.98 -0.23
CA ASP A 93 11.82 17.19 0.45
C ASP A 93 12.37 17.94 1.67
N ASP A 94 12.08 17.43 2.85
CA ASP A 94 12.57 17.96 4.14
C ASP A 94 13.85 17.25 4.63
N GLY A 95 14.43 16.37 3.81
CA GLY A 95 15.61 15.57 4.12
C GLY A 95 15.33 14.35 5.00
N LYS A 96 14.14 14.19 5.56
CA LYS A 96 13.74 13.00 6.31
C LYS A 96 13.24 11.91 5.38
N ARG A 97 13.22 10.68 5.89
CA ARG A 97 12.74 9.51 5.15
C ARG A 97 11.81 8.70 6.01
N PHE A 98 11.00 7.86 5.36
CA PHE A 98 9.96 7.07 5.99
C PHE A 98 8.91 7.93 6.69
N HIS A 99 8.35 8.89 5.93
CA HIS A 99 7.15 9.59 6.37
C HIS A 99 6.01 8.61 6.52
N GLU A 100 5.22 8.82 7.58
CA GLU A 100 4.00 8.05 7.77
C GLU A 100 2.82 8.79 7.12
N PRO A 101 1.83 8.07 6.58
CA PRO A 101 0.59 8.69 6.13
C PRO A 101 -0.16 9.30 7.31
N GLU A 102 -0.95 10.33 7.05
CA GLU A 102 -1.71 11.02 8.10
C GLU A 102 -3.22 10.78 7.95
N LEU A 103 -3.89 10.56 9.07
CA LEU A 103 -5.35 10.53 9.17
C LEU A 103 -5.79 11.24 10.45
N HIS A 104 -6.54 12.31 10.30
CA HIS A 104 -7.01 13.12 11.42
C HIS A 104 -8.38 12.64 11.93
N PHE A 105 -8.42 11.36 12.28
CA PHE A 105 -9.61 10.67 12.78
C PHE A 105 -9.22 9.79 13.97
N LYS A 106 -9.98 9.91 15.06
CA LYS A 106 -9.80 9.08 16.25
C LYS A 106 -10.82 7.94 16.22
N PRO A 107 -10.38 6.69 15.98
CA PRO A 107 -11.31 5.55 15.94
C PRO A 107 -11.89 5.23 17.32
N GLU A 108 -13.13 4.78 17.32
CA GLU A 108 -13.78 4.23 18.50
C GLU A 108 -13.24 2.82 18.81
N ARG A 109 -13.19 2.46 20.08
CA ARG A 109 -12.80 1.11 20.49
C ARG A 109 -13.95 0.14 20.38
N ILE A 110 -13.65 -1.06 19.86
CA ILE A 110 -14.57 -2.21 19.81
C ILE A 110 -14.07 -3.24 20.82
N ASP A 111 -14.70 -3.30 21.99
CA ASP A 111 -14.23 -4.11 23.12
C ASP A 111 -14.11 -5.60 22.79
N SER A 112 -15.00 -6.14 21.96
CA SER A 112 -14.92 -7.54 21.53
C SER A 112 -13.67 -7.89 20.73
N LEU A 113 -12.89 -6.90 20.26
CA LEU A 113 -11.66 -7.09 19.53
C LEU A 113 -10.39 -6.85 20.37
N ALA A 114 -10.51 -6.39 21.62
CA ALA A 114 -9.36 -5.94 22.43
C ALA A 114 -8.30 -7.03 22.69
N GLY A 115 -8.70 -8.30 22.71
CA GLY A 115 -7.78 -9.44 22.86
C GLY A 115 -7.47 -10.19 21.57
N ALA A 116 -8.12 -9.82 20.46
CA ALA A 116 -8.24 -10.63 19.27
C ALA A 116 -7.12 -10.40 18.25
N THR A 117 -6.84 -11.44 17.46
CA THR A 117 -6.10 -11.35 16.22
C THR A 117 -7.07 -11.22 15.06
N VAL A 118 -6.98 -10.13 14.31
CA VAL A 118 -7.81 -9.86 13.13
C VAL A 118 -6.96 -10.01 11.87
N TYR A 119 -7.47 -10.72 10.87
CA TYR A 119 -6.86 -10.87 9.56
C TYR A 119 -7.66 -10.15 8.48
N ASP A 120 -7.00 -9.30 7.70
CA ASP A 120 -7.56 -8.67 6.52
C ASP A 120 -6.95 -9.27 5.23
N PRO A 121 -7.70 -10.07 4.47
CA PRO A 121 -7.26 -10.66 3.22
C PRO A 121 -7.40 -9.69 2.02
N ASN A 122 -7.91 -8.48 2.22
CA ASN A 122 -8.31 -7.61 1.13
C ASN A 122 -7.12 -6.87 0.50
N TYR A 123 -7.07 -6.88 -0.82
CA TYR A 123 -6.16 -6.08 -1.63
C TYR A 123 -6.79 -5.78 -2.98
N VAL A 124 -6.30 -4.76 -3.67
CA VAL A 124 -6.76 -4.34 -5.00
C VAL A 124 -5.61 -4.39 -6.02
N SER A 125 -4.44 -3.94 -5.60
CA SER A 125 -3.23 -3.88 -6.41
C SER A 125 -2.33 -5.08 -6.16
N ASP A 126 -1.09 -5.01 -6.64
CA ASP A 126 -0.10 -6.07 -6.54
C ASP A 126 0.38 -6.30 -5.10
N VAL A 127 0.27 -7.53 -4.63
CA VAL A 127 0.85 -8.03 -3.37
C VAL A 127 2.00 -9.03 -3.64
N GLY A 128 2.46 -9.09 -4.88
CA GLY A 128 3.40 -10.08 -5.35
C GLY A 128 2.74 -11.44 -5.65
N ASN A 129 3.58 -12.45 -5.91
CA ASN A 129 3.10 -13.81 -6.15
C ASN A 129 2.66 -14.45 -4.82
N LEU A 130 1.44 -14.11 -4.41
CA LEU A 130 0.82 -14.49 -3.15
C LEU A 130 -0.51 -15.21 -3.40
N GLU A 131 -0.55 -16.47 -3.00
CA GLU A 131 -1.74 -17.32 -3.05
C GLU A 131 -2.22 -17.62 -1.62
N SER A 132 -3.49 -17.96 -1.46
CA SER A 132 -4.07 -18.33 -0.16
C SER A 132 -3.33 -19.48 0.51
N GLU A 133 -2.85 -20.46 -0.26
CA GLU A 133 -2.08 -21.60 0.23
C GLU A 133 -0.73 -21.19 0.85
N HIS A 134 -0.09 -20.09 0.37
CA HIS A 134 1.12 -19.57 0.97
C HIS A 134 0.84 -18.99 2.36
N ILE A 135 -0.29 -18.28 2.51
CA ILE A 135 -0.75 -17.71 3.78
C ILE A 135 -1.10 -18.83 4.76
N LYS A 136 -1.85 -19.84 4.31
CA LYS A 136 -2.22 -21.01 5.10
C LYS A 136 -0.99 -21.72 5.67
N ARG A 137 -0.01 -22.04 4.83
CA ARG A 137 1.25 -22.66 5.27
C ARG A 137 2.03 -21.79 6.23
N TYR A 138 2.04 -20.47 6.00
CA TYR A 138 2.70 -19.53 6.90
C TYR A 138 2.01 -19.49 8.26
N PHE A 139 0.68 -19.39 8.31
CA PHE A 139 -0.10 -19.38 9.55
C PHE A 139 0.07 -20.68 10.32
N ALA A 140 -0.03 -21.84 9.65
CA ALA A 140 0.19 -23.15 10.29
C ALA A 140 1.60 -23.26 10.91
N ARG A 141 2.65 -22.88 10.15
CA ARG A 141 4.04 -22.93 10.63
C ARG A 141 4.27 -21.99 11.82
N LYS A 142 3.64 -20.83 11.84
CA LYS A 142 3.78 -19.81 12.89
C LYS A 142 2.75 -19.98 14.02
N LYS A 143 1.89 -20.99 13.94
CA LYS A 143 0.78 -21.22 14.88
C LYS A 143 -0.09 -19.97 15.05
N ILE A 144 -0.36 -19.27 13.95
CA ILE A 144 -1.25 -18.11 13.91
C ILE A 144 -2.65 -18.60 13.62
N MET A 145 -3.58 -18.28 14.51
CA MET A 145 -5.02 -18.55 14.35
C MET A 145 -5.75 -17.21 14.53
N PRO A 146 -6.17 -16.55 13.45
CA PRO A 146 -6.99 -15.35 13.57
C PRO A 146 -8.33 -15.68 14.22
N ASP A 147 -8.73 -14.86 15.20
CA ASP A 147 -10.04 -14.97 15.85
C ASP A 147 -11.14 -14.42 14.94
N PHE A 148 -10.77 -13.41 14.16
CA PHE A 148 -11.65 -12.75 13.21
C PHE A 148 -10.96 -12.56 11.86
N MET A 149 -11.76 -12.53 10.80
CA MET A 149 -11.31 -12.20 9.45
C MET A 149 -12.24 -11.16 8.84
N LEU A 150 -11.69 -10.15 8.20
CA LEU A 150 -12.51 -9.23 7.41
C LEU A 150 -13.12 -9.95 6.23
N LYS A 151 -14.39 -9.65 5.95
CA LYS A 151 -15.10 -10.21 4.79
C LYS A 151 -14.32 -9.89 3.51
N PRO A 152 -13.92 -10.90 2.72
CA PRO A 152 -13.24 -10.68 1.45
C PRO A 152 -14.10 -9.82 0.52
N ARG A 153 -13.47 -8.81 -0.10
CA ARG A 153 -14.10 -7.90 -1.06
C ARG A 153 -13.45 -8.07 -2.42
N GLY A 154 -14.27 -8.17 -3.47
CA GLY A 154 -13.76 -8.23 -4.83
C GLY A 154 -13.49 -9.64 -5.36
N LYS A 155 -12.83 -9.72 -6.53
CA LYS A 155 -12.58 -10.94 -7.29
C LYS A 155 -11.32 -11.70 -6.85
N GLY A 156 -10.87 -11.50 -5.62
CA GLY A 156 -9.69 -12.20 -5.09
C GLY A 156 -9.86 -13.73 -5.10
N ALA A 157 -8.74 -14.44 -5.15
CA ALA A 157 -8.71 -15.90 -5.05
C ALA A 157 -9.50 -16.36 -3.83
N PRO A 158 -10.08 -17.57 -3.85
CA PRO A 158 -10.82 -18.10 -2.71
C PRO A 158 -9.91 -18.07 -1.48
N VAL A 159 -10.26 -17.25 -0.52
CA VAL A 159 -9.50 -17.08 0.72
C VAL A 159 -10.03 -18.12 1.70
N GLU A 160 -9.14 -18.93 2.28
CA GLU A 160 -9.53 -19.82 3.36
C GLU A 160 -10.10 -18.99 4.51
N ARG A 161 -11.22 -19.45 5.06
CA ARG A 161 -11.89 -18.76 6.15
C ARG A 161 -11.14 -18.97 7.47
N TYR A 162 -10.81 -17.88 8.14
CA TYR A 162 -10.20 -17.87 9.47
C TYR A 162 -11.14 -17.18 10.45
N GLY A 163 -11.52 -17.86 11.52
CA GLY A 163 -12.33 -17.29 12.59
C GLY A 163 -13.69 -16.75 12.15
N THR A 164 -14.21 -15.78 12.90
CA THR A 164 -15.49 -15.12 12.63
C THR A 164 -15.33 -13.99 11.62
N LEU A 165 -16.26 -13.91 10.65
CA LEU A 165 -16.23 -12.85 9.64
C LEU A 165 -16.72 -11.52 10.20
N ILE A 166 -15.97 -10.44 9.95
CA ILE A 166 -16.36 -9.06 10.19
C ILE A 166 -16.64 -8.38 8.86
N GLU A 167 -17.81 -7.79 8.71
CA GLU A 167 -18.13 -6.89 7.61
C GLU A 167 -17.92 -5.45 8.04
N THR A 168 -16.98 -4.75 7.41
CA THR A 168 -16.77 -3.33 7.68
C THR A 168 -17.81 -2.50 6.94
N LYS A 169 -18.56 -1.68 7.68
CA LYS A 169 -19.70 -0.90 7.19
C LYS A 169 -19.29 0.45 6.59
N SER A 170 -18.18 1.01 7.06
CA SER A 170 -17.64 2.30 6.65
C SER A 170 -16.13 2.33 6.87
N LEU A 171 -15.47 3.41 6.42
CA LEU A 171 -14.03 3.60 6.68
C LEU A 171 -13.77 3.83 8.18
N GLU A 172 -14.65 4.54 8.91
CA GLU A 172 -14.55 4.70 10.36
C GLU A 172 -14.62 3.35 11.09
N HIS A 173 -15.57 2.49 10.69
CA HIS A 173 -15.65 1.15 11.26
C HIS A 173 -14.37 0.34 10.97
N TYR A 174 -13.80 0.48 9.77
CA TYR A 174 -12.53 -0.18 9.44
C TYR A 174 -11.38 0.35 10.30
N CYS A 175 -11.28 1.67 10.51
CA CYS A 175 -10.32 2.28 11.43
C CYS A 175 -10.49 1.71 12.86
N SER A 176 -11.73 1.60 13.32
CA SER A 176 -12.05 1.07 14.66
C SER A 176 -11.66 -0.41 14.81
N VAL A 177 -11.87 -1.23 13.78
CA VAL A 177 -11.40 -2.64 13.77
C VAL A 177 -9.88 -2.71 13.88
N ILE A 178 -9.15 -1.94 13.08
CA ILE A 178 -7.68 -1.91 13.11
C ILE A 178 -7.19 -1.48 14.49
N ALA A 179 -7.73 -0.38 15.03
CA ALA A 179 -7.28 0.20 16.29
C ALA A 179 -7.65 -0.63 17.52
N SER A 180 -8.66 -1.51 17.42
CA SER A 180 -9.15 -2.32 18.55
C SER A 180 -8.48 -3.69 18.62
N ALA A 181 -7.98 -4.22 17.52
CA ALA A 181 -7.34 -5.53 17.49
C ALA A 181 -6.03 -5.53 18.29
N ARG A 182 -5.83 -6.57 19.12
CA ARG A 182 -4.53 -6.79 19.76
C ARG A 182 -3.45 -7.03 18.71
N ARG A 183 -3.79 -7.71 17.62
CA ARG A 183 -2.91 -7.98 16.50
C ARG A 183 -3.69 -7.85 15.20
N PHE A 184 -3.27 -6.96 14.35
CA PHE A 184 -3.81 -6.83 13.02
C PHE A 184 -2.84 -7.41 11.99
N ILE A 185 -3.30 -8.32 11.16
CA ILE A 185 -2.53 -8.96 10.09
C ILE A 185 -3.23 -8.59 8.78
N CYS A 186 -2.51 -8.07 7.82
CA CYS A 186 -3.08 -7.69 6.53
C CYS A 186 -2.12 -8.01 5.38
N LEU A 187 -2.57 -7.83 4.16
CA LEU A 187 -1.69 -7.79 3.01
C LEU A 187 -1.08 -6.39 2.88
N THR A 188 0.00 -6.24 2.10
CA THR A 188 0.55 -4.94 1.72
C THR A 188 -0.42 -4.21 0.78
N SER A 189 -1.41 -3.57 1.36
CA SER A 189 -2.57 -2.96 0.69
C SER A 189 -2.95 -1.66 1.39
N GLY A 190 -4.04 -1.04 0.96
CA GLY A 190 -4.60 0.15 1.62
C GLY A 190 -4.87 -0.04 3.13
N GLY A 191 -5.09 -1.29 3.58
CA GLY A 191 -5.24 -1.61 5.01
C GLY A 191 -3.96 -1.42 5.80
N ALA A 192 -2.80 -1.83 5.24
CA ALA A 192 -1.51 -1.54 5.87
C ALA A 192 -1.24 -0.04 5.93
N THR A 193 -1.53 0.69 4.84
CA THR A 193 -1.35 2.15 4.80
C THR A 193 -2.27 2.86 5.80
N LEU A 194 -3.51 2.39 5.94
CA LEU A 194 -4.45 2.93 6.94
C LEU A 194 -3.97 2.67 8.38
N ALA A 195 -3.46 1.48 8.65
CA ALA A 195 -2.90 1.16 9.96
C ALA A 195 -1.71 2.07 10.31
N ALA A 196 -0.83 2.35 9.35
CA ALA A 196 0.26 3.31 9.52
C ALA A 196 -0.26 4.72 9.83
N ALA A 197 -1.28 5.19 9.11
CA ALA A 197 -1.91 6.49 9.34
C ALA A 197 -2.57 6.61 10.73
N LEU A 198 -2.98 5.48 11.32
CA LEU A 198 -3.50 5.39 12.68
C LEU A 198 -2.39 5.18 13.74
N GLY A 199 -1.13 5.09 13.36
CA GLY A 199 -0.03 4.78 14.26
C GLY A 199 -0.05 3.34 14.81
N ILE A 200 -0.73 2.41 14.13
CA ILE A 200 -0.91 1.02 14.58
C ILE A 200 0.08 0.09 13.86
N PRO A 201 1.00 -0.56 14.61
CA PRO A 201 1.89 -1.55 14.02
C PRO A 201 1.13 -2.80 13.59
N VAL A 202 1.41 -3.30 12.38
CA VAL A 202 0.76 -4.50 11.84
C VAL A 202 1.78 -5.50 11.29
N MET A 203 1.33 -6.73 11.07
CA MET A 203 2.05 -7.69 10.25
C MET A 203 1.49 -7.60 8.82
N ALA A 204 2.29 -7.06 7.92
CA ALA A 204 1.94 -6.92 6.50
C ALA A 204 2.53 -8.06 5.67
N LEU A 205 1.68 -8.91 5.11
CA LEU A 205 2.07 -10.10 4.35
C LEU A 205 2.23 -9.73 2.86
N TRP A 206 3.26 -10.28 2.23
CA TRP A 206 3.54 -10.08 0.82
C TRP A 206 4.18 -11.30 0.17
N GLY A 207 4.21 -11.33 -1.15
CA GLY A 207 4.84 -12.39 -1.95
C GLY A 207 5.97 -11.87 -2.86
N PRO A 208 6.79 -12.78 -3.43
CA PRO A 208 7.84 -12.43 -4.36
C PRO A 208 7.31 -11.63 -5.55
N GLY A 209 8.10 -10.65 -6.00
CA GLY A 209 7.76 -9.79 -7.13
C GLY A 209 7.12 -8.48 -6.72
N GLN A 210 6.55 -8.35 -5.51
CA GLN A 210 6.08 -7.05 -5.05
C GLN A 210 7.24 -6.06 -4.92
N LEU A 211 7.00 -4.84 -5.36
CA LEU A 211 7.97 -3.76 -5.25
C LEU A 211 8.06 -3.27 -3.80
N THR A 212 9.28 -3.14 -3.29
CA THR A 212 9.54 -2.68 -1.91
C THR A 212 9.15 -1.22 -1.65
N MET A 213 8.82 -0.45 -2.69
CA MET A 213 8.29 0.91 -2.53
C MET A 213 6.97 0.96 -1.75
N PHE A 214 6.24 -0.16 -1.68
CA PHE A 214 5.02 -0.30 -0.86
C PHE A 214 5.30 -0.63 0.61
N HIS A 215 6.56 -0.87 0.98
CA HIS A 215 6.98 -1.09 2.37
C HIS A 215 7.35 0.27 3.00
N HIS A 216 6.35 1.12 3.18
CA HIS A 216 6.53 2.55 3.45
C HIS A 216 6.65 2.92 4.93
N SER A 217 6.21 2.05 5.85
CA SER A 217 6.15 2.36 7.28
C SER A 217 7.17 1.55 8.10
N HIS A 218 7.87 2.19 9.00
CA HIS A 218 8.72 1.51 9.99
C HIS A 218 7.93 0.83 11.11
N LEU A 219 6.65 1.18 11.28
CA LEU A 219 5.78 0.55 12.29
C LEU A 219 5.48 -0.91 11.94
N HIS A 220 5.55 -1.28 10.66
CA HIS A 220 5.06 -2.56 10.18
C HIS A 220 6.15 -3.63 10.11
N ASN A 221 5.76 -4.86 10.42
CA ASN A 221 6.55 -6.05 10.15
C ASN A 221 6.15 -6.62 8.78
N TYR A 222 6.95 -6.35 7.75
CA TYR A 222 6.72 -6.86 6.40
C TYR A 222 7.24 -8.28 6.25
N VAL A 223 6.34 -9.23 6.01
CA VAL A 223 6.66 -10.67 5.97
C VAL A 223 6.44 -11.24 4.58
N ASN A 224 7.52 -11.73 3.97
CA ASN A 224 7.41 -12.53 2.75
C ASN A 224 6.95 -13.95 3.11
N VAL A 225 5.72 -14.30 2.74
CA VAL A 225 5.14 -15.61 3.07
C VAL A 225 5.43 -16.71 2.03
N ASN A 226 5.95 -16.32 0.87
CA ASN A 226 6.39 -17.23 -0.19
C ASN A 226 7.83 -16.92 -0.64
N PRO A 227 8.84 -17.04 0.24
CA PRO A 227 10.21 -16.71 -0.13
C PRO A 227 10.70 -17.67 -1.22
N ILE A 228 11.24 -17.12 -2.32
CA ILE A 228 11.85 -17.91 -3.38
C ILE A 228 13.01 -18.72 -2.81
N THR A 229 12.91 -20.03 -2.87
CA THR A 229 13.97 -20.96 -2.40
C THR A 229 15.23 -20.82 -3.25
N LEU A 230 16.39 -21.22 -2.70
CA LEU A 230 17.65 -21.21 -3.44
C LEU A 230 17.54 -22.02 -4.73
N ARG A 231 16.87 -23.18 -4.66
CA ARG A 231 16.60 -24.06 -5.82
C ARG A 231 15.81 -23.32 -6.92
N GLN A 232 14.75 -22.61 -6.55
CA GLN A 232 13.96 -21.81 -7.51
C GLN A 232 14.77 -20.66 -8.10
N ARG A 233 15.63 -20.00 -7.31
CA ARG A 233 16.55 -18.95 -7.81
C ARG A 233 17.54 -19.53 -8.83
N CYS A 234 18.12 -20.69 -8.54
CA CYS A 234 19.01 -21.38 -9.47
C CYS A 234 18.28 -21.77 -10.77
N GLN A 235 17.08 -22.35 -10.65
CA GLN A 235 16.27 -22.74 -11.80
C GLN A 235 15.90 -21.52 -12.67
N THR A 236 15.52 -20.40 -12.08
CA THR A 236 15.20 -19.17 -12.81
C THR A 236 16.42 -18.61 -13.54
N LYS A 237 17.61 -18.66 -12.91
CA LYS A 237 18.86 -18.26 -13.57
C LYS A 237 19.19 -19.18 -14.75
N LEU A 238 19.11 -20.50 -14.56
CA LEU A 238 19.34 -21.49 -15.62
C LEU A 238 18.39 -21.28 -16.80
N ASN A 239 17.11 -21.05 -16.54
CA ASN A 239 16.13 -20.79 -17.59
C ASN A 239 16.45 -19.50 -18.38
N ARG A 240 16.89 -18.42 -17.69
CA ARG A 240 17.31 -17.19 -18.35
C ARG A 240 18.56 -17.40 -19.23
N TYR A 241 19.53 -18.17 -18.76
CA TYR A 241 20.72 -18.49 -19.56
C TYR A 241 20.35 -19.33 -20.77
N SER A 242 19.51 -20.36 -20.61
CA SER A 242 19.02 -21.18 -21.72
C SER A 242 18.28 -20.35 -22.77
N GLN A 243 17.39 -19.45 -22.37
CA GLN A 243 16.69 -18.54 -23.30
C GLN A 243 17.65 -17.57 -24.01
N ALA A 244 18.65 -17.06 -23.30
CA ALA A 244 19.65 -16.17 -23.91
C ALA A 244 20.52 -16.91 -24.94
N LEU A 245 20.90 -18.16 -24.66
CA LEU A 245 21.62 -19.01 -25.61
C LEU A 245 20.76 -19.34 -26.84
N HIS A 246 19.49 -19.70 -26.61
CA HIS A 246 18.56 -19.97 -27.70
C HIS A 246 18.33 -18.76 -28.62
N ARG A 247 18.19 -17.56 -28.07
CA ARG A 247 18.09 -16.31 -28.86
C ARG A 247 19.36 -16.03 -29.66
N ARG A 248 20.55 -16.30 -29.10
CA ARG A 248 21.82 -16.14 -29.80
C ARG A 248 21.97 -17.16 -30.94
N SER A 249 21.56 -18.42 -30.75
CA SER A 249 21.63 -19.44 -31.80
C SER A 249 20.68 -19.13 -32.96
N ILE A 250 19.44 -18.65 -32.67
CA ILE A 250 18.50 -18.21 -33.73
C ILE A 250 19.07 -17.01 -34.49
N GLY A 251 19.63 -16.02 -33.80
CA GLY A 251 20.25 -14.86 -34.41
C GLY A 251 21.42 -15.22 -35.30
N PHE A 252 22.20 -16.25 -34.94
CA PHE A 252 23.34 -16.76 -35.73
C PHE A 252 22.85 -17.50 -36.98
N VAL A 253 21.84 -18.37 -36.85
CA VAL A 253 21.23 -19.09 -37.99
C VAL A 253 20.60 -18.12 -38.99
N ASN A 254 19.85 -17.12 -38.54
CA ASN A 254 19.25 -16.10 -39.41
C ASN A 254 20.32 -15.25 -40.15
N LYS A 255 21.51 -15.07 -39.54
CA LYS A 255 22.62 -14.35 -40.14
C LYS A 255 23.35 -15.17 -41.20
N LEU A 256 23.28 -16.50 -41.12
CA LEU A 256 23.83 -17.43 -42.12
C LEU A 256 22.90 -17.62 -43.30
N LEU A 257 21.57 -17.59 -43.07
CA LEU A 257 20.57 -17.78 -44.13
C LEU A 257 20.33 -16.51 -44.97
N ASN A 258 20.76 -15.34 -44.48
CA ASN A 258 20.63 -14.06 -45.19
C ASN A 258 21.98 -13.60 -45.86
N LYS A 259 22.96 -14.49 -46.03
CA LYS A 259 24.12 -14.34 -46.88
C LYS A 259 24.03 -15.27 -48.08
#